data_c66f73f2a09cfc03728fc9be959789d8
#
_entry.id   c66f73f2a09cfc03728fc9be959789d8
#
_cell.length_a   1.000
_cell.length_b   1.000
_cell.length_c   1.000
_cell.angle_alpha   90.00
_cell.angle_beta   90.00
_cell.angle_gamma   90.00
#
_symmetry.space_group_name_H-M   'P 1'
#
loop_
_entity.id
_entity.type
_entity.pdbx_description
1 polymer ?
#
loop_
_entity_poly.entity_id
_entity_poly.type
_entity_poly.pdbx_seq_one_letter_code
_entity_poly.pdbx_strand_id
1 'polypeptide(L)'
;MLDLSKIAQQMQGISQHLAKEAEAAQVRLAIAAQLLHQARLQQPQLVEQLQTHQLGFAAAEPVEPLDTRVSIGAAPEAHTVIATDGSQINPSHHEIAYCYLLNIGRVVLHYGQGRFPLLDSQPEVIYRPEDLYASRQWGIRTEEWMGYQRTVSEAVVLGELGVEVNGEKGGRGKGKGENLEGGHGLTGQLSKGQHSLRNKKSRQLSLLQRPTVPTLAMTDGSLIYWFLEQLPAPAREQILEPILASWDRLREAQVPMVGYLSASRSSEALNFLRLQSCPHEQPDCQKHCEGQTDGAPCQVFSPLRDVTLWATLLEPGQRGPLFKSSADILQLYGEHRVYFCHVHVGAEIARVEFPEWVVQEQTLFDTALSLTLMQVQKGFGYPVSLAEAHNQAVVRGGDRSRFFALLEQQMIRAGLQNVGTSYKEARKRDSIA
;
A
#
# COMPACT_ATOMS: atom_id res chain seq x y z
N MET A 1 2.48 2.36 36.77
CA MET A 1 1.38 3.34 36.68
C MET A 1 1.98 4.64 36.13
N LEU A 2 1.33 5.27 35.15
CA LEU A 2 1.80 6.52 34.53
C LEU A 2 1.51 7.70 35.45
N ASP A 3 2.53 8.54 35.74
CA ASP A 3 2.37 9.73 36.60
C ASP A 3 1.84 10.90 35.75
N LEU A 4 0.52 11.05 35.72
CA LEU A 4 -0.16 12.08 34.92
C LEU A 4 0.18 13.51 35.37
N SER A 5 0.55 13.72 36.65
CA SER A 5 0.90 15.05 37.17
C SER A 5 2.24 15.53 36.57
N LYS A 6 3.21 14.65 36.46
CA LYS A 6 4.50 14.96 35.79
C LYS A 6 4.34 15.20 34.30
N ILE A 7 3.41 14.50 33.66
CA ILE A 7 3.09 14.72 32.24
C ILE A 7 2.43 16.08 32.04
N ALA A 8 1.45 16.44 32.89
CA ALA A 8 0.76 17.72 32.78
C ALA A 8 1.70 18.93 32.87
N GLN A 9 2.74 18.87 33.70
CA GLN A 9 3.76 19.92 33.79
C GLN A 9 4.57 20.07 32.49
N GLN A 10 4.83 18.97 31.78
CA GLN A 10 5.56 19.00 30.50
C GLN A 10 4.70 19.54 29.35
N MET A 11 3.37 19.40 29.43
CA MET A 11 2.45 19.81 28.37
C MET A 11 2.42 21.33 28.13
N GLN A 12 2.72 22.15 29.13
CA GLN A 12 2.79 23.62 28.94
C GLN A 12 3.89 24.02 27.93
N GLY A 13 5.06 23.38 28.00
CA GLY A 13 6.12 23.60 27.02
C GLY A 13 5.77 23.14 25.61
N ILE A 14 5.03 22.02 25.51
CA ILE A 14 4.57 21.48 24.23
C ILE A 14 3.60 22.46 23.54
N SER A 15 2.62 22.98 24.26
CA SER A 15 1.61 23.88 23.67
C SER A 15 2.23 25.20 23.17
N GLN A 16 3.20 25.78 23.90
CA GLN A 16 3.93 26.96 23.46
C GLN A 16 4.79 26.71 22.23
N HIS A 17 5.45 25.54 22.18
CA HIS A 17 6.23 25.13 21.01
C HIS A 17 5.34 24.93 19.78
N LEU A 18 4.20 24.23 19.94
CA LEU A 18 3.25 24.00 18.85
C LEU A 18 2.64 25.30 18.31
N ALA A 19 2.37 26.31 19.17
CA ALA A 19 1.88 27.61 18.72
C ALA A 19 2.92 28.32 17.83
N LYS A 20 4.20 28.35 18.25
CA LYS A 20 5.28 28.94 17.44
C LYS A 20 5.48 28.21 16.11
N GLU A 21 5.41 26.87 16.14
CA GLU A 21 5.49 26.06 14.92
C GLU A 21 4.32 26.29 13.98
N ALA A 22 3.10 26.54 14.51
CA ALA A 22 1.95 26.89 13.70
C ALA A 22 2.13 28.21 12.96
N GLU A 23 2.66 29.25 13.63
CA GLU A 23 2.99 30.52 12.99
C GLU A 23 4.07 30.38 11.91
N ALA A 24 5.15 29.65 12.22
CA ALA A 24 6.21 29.36 11.26
C ALA A 24 5.71 28.53 10.06
N ALA A 25 4.78 27.61 10.28
CA ALA A 25 4.16 26.82 9.22
C ALA A 25 3.33 27.68 8.25
N GLN A 26 2.64 28.72 8.73
CA GLN A 26 1.91 29.66 7.87
C GLN A 26 2.85 30.45 6.96
N VAL A 27 4.01 30.88 7.47
CA VAL A 27 5.02 31.57 6.65
C VAL A 27 5.56 30.63 5.57
N ARG A 28 5.92 29.39 5.95
CA ARG A 28 6.40 28.39 4.99
C ARG A 28 5.35 28.08 3.93
N LEU A 29 4.08 28.01 4.31
CA LEU A 29 2.97 27.76 3.38
C LEU A 29 2.81 28.91 2.38
N ALA A 30 2.93 30.16 2.81
CA ALA A 30 2.91 31.30 1.91
C ALA A 30 4.07 31.27 0.91
N ILE A 31 5.28 30.90 1.35
CA ILE A 31 6.45 30.71 0.49
C ILE A 31 6.17 29.59 -0.53
N ALA A 32 5.67 28.42 -0.10
CA ALA A 32 5.37 27.31 -0.98
C ALA A 32 4.31 27.67 -2.03
N ALA A 33 3.26 28.39 -1.64
CA ALA A 33 2.22 28.88 -2.56
C ALA A 33 2.79 29.87 -3.61
N GLN A 34 3.69 30.76 -3.21
CA GLN A 34 4.37 31.66 -4.13
C GLN A 34 5.27 30.91 -5.11
N LEU A 35 6.06 29.95 -4.62
CA LEU A 35 6.91 29.11 -5.47
C LEU A 35 6.10 28.25 -6.42
N LEU A 36 4.97 27.71 -5.99
CA LEU A 36 4.05 26.98 -6.88
C LEU A 36 3.56 27.87 -8.03
N HIS A 37 3.18 29.12 -7.72
CA HIS A 37 2.74 30.06 -8.74
C HIS A 37 3.86 30.37 -9.77
N GLN A 38 5.10 30.54 -9.29
CA GLN A 38 6.26 30.77 -10.16
C GLN A 38 6.62 29.51 -10.98
N ALA A 39 6.68 28.35 -10.33
CA ALA A 39 7.01 27.07 -10.95
C ALA A 39 6.02 26.71 -12.08
N ARG A 40 4.74 27.06 -11.94
CA ARG A 40 3.74 26.89 -13.00
C ARG A 40 4.13 27.55 -14.30
N LEU A 41 4.73 28.73 -14.24
CA LEU A 41 5.13 29.50 -15.43
C LEU A 41 6.38 28.93 -16.12
N GLN A 42 7.17 28.14 -15.39
CA GLN A 42 8.44 27.58 -15.84
C GLN A 42 8.46 26.04 -15.73
N GLN A 43 7.30 25.40 -15.60
CA GLN A 43 7.20 23.97 -15.38
C GLN A 43 8.00 23.11 -16.36
N PRO A 44 7.98 23.35 -17.70
CA PRO A 44 8.78 22.53 -18.63
C PRO A 44 10.28 22.59 -18.34
N GLN A 45 10.81 23.78 -18.00
CA GLN A 45 12.23 23.96 -17.67
C GLN A 45 12.61 23.26 -16.37
N LEU A 46 11.73 23.33 -15.34
CA LEU A 46 11.96 22.64 -14.06
C LEU A 46 11.87 21.13 -14.22
N VAL A 47 11.00 20.61 -15.08
CA VAL A 47 10.94 19.18 -15.42
C VAL A 47 12.22 18.74 -16.12
N GLU A 48 12.74 19.50 -17.07
CA GLU A 48 14.01 19.23 -17.71
C GLU A 48 15.18 19.21 -16.70
N GLN A 49 15.20 20.18 -15.76
CA GLN A 49 16.19 20.19 -14.68
C GLN A 49 16.08 18.95 -13.78
N LEU A 50 14.85 18.53 -13.43
CA LEU A 50 14.62 17.31 -12.63
C LEU A 50 15.15 16.06 -13.32
N GLN A 51 14.98 15.95 -14.63
CA GLN A 51 15.37 14.78 -15.43
C GLN A 51 16.87 14.72 -15.75
N THR A 52 17.53 15.88 -15.83
CA THR A 52 18.93 15.97 -16.28
C THR A 52 19.95 16.06 -15.14
N HIS A 53 19.54 16.42 -13.94
CA HIS A 53 20.45 16.64 -12.80
C HIS A 53 20.22 15.63 -11.68
N GLN A 54 21.32 15.28 -10.98
CA GLN A 54 21.24 14.45 -9.78
C GLN A 54 20.89 15.31 -8.56
N LEU A 55 19.69 15.11 -8.05
CA LEU A 55 19.23 15.78 -6.83
C LEU A 55 19.53 14.91 -5.62
N GLY A 56 19.88 15.54 -4.50
CA GLY A 56 20.10 14.86 -3.20
C GLY A 56 18.78 14.59 -2.44
N PHE A 57 17.64 14.61 -3.11
CA PHE A 57 16.31 14.41 -2.53
C PHE A 57 15.33 13.88 -3.56
N ALA A 58 14.37 13.08 -3.12
CA ALA A 58 13.28 12.63 -3.98
C ALA A 58 12.32 13.79 -4.28
N ALA A 59 12.07 14.06 -5.56
CA ALA A 59 11.10 15.03 -6.04
C ALA A 59 10.19 14.35 -7.07
N ALA A 60 8.90 14.69 -7.08
CA ALA A 60 7.97 14.14 -8.05
C ALA A 60 7.90 15.02 -9.31
N GLU A 61 7.85 14.39 -10.48
CA GLU A 61 7.66 15.05 -11.77
C GLU A 61 6.18 15.34 -12.01
N PRO A 62 5.75 16.60 -12.13
CA PRO A 62 4.37 16.91 -12.50
C PRO A 62 4.15 16.56 -13.99
N VAL A 63 3.20 15.66 -14.24
CA VAL A 63 2.82 15.25 -15.62
C VAL A 63 1.59 15.97 -16.12
N GLU A 64 0.94 16.74 -15.27
CA GLU A 64 -0.12 17.70 -15.60
C GLU A 64 0.31 19.12 -15.16
N PRO A 65 -0.35 20.18 -15.68
CA PRO A 65 -0.11 21.53 -15.19
C PRO A 65 -0.26 21.64 -13.68
N LEU A 66 0.64 22.33 -12.99
CA LEU A 66 0.65 22.47 -11.53
C LEU A 66 -0.61 23.13 -10.95
N ASP A 67 -1.38 23.83 -11.76
CA ASP A 67 -2.66 24.43 -11.40
C ASP A 67 -3.87 23.54 -11.70
N THR A 68 -3.66 22.30 -12.10
CA THR A 68 -4.75 21.34 -12.33
C THR A 68 -5.61 21.15 -11.08
N ARG A 69 -6.91 21.35 -11.23
CA ARG A 69 -7.95 21.13 -10.23
C ARG A 69 -9.13 20.47 -10.94
N VAL A 70 -9.36 19.19 -10.66
CA VAL A 70 -10.39 18.43 -11.36
C VAL A 70 -11.37 17.87 -10.34
N SER A 71 -12.65 18.17 -10.52
CA SER A 71 -13.71 17.53 -9.73
C SER A 71 -13.86 16.08 -10.16
N ILE A 72 -13.78 15.17 -9.20
CA ILE A 72 -13.91 13.73 -9.43
C ILE A 72 -15.36 13.42 -9.72
N GLY A 73 -15.62 12.68 -10.81
CA GLY A 73 -16.96 12.28 -11.22
C GLY A 73 -17.62 11.30 -10.23
N ALA A 74 -18.95 11.19 -10.32
CA ALA A 74 -19.70 10.24 -9.50
C ALA A 74 -19.32 8.79 -9.86
N ALA A 75 -19.25 7.94 -8.84
CA ALA A 75 -19.02 6.51 -9.03
C ALA A 75 -20.20 5.85 -9.74
N PRO A 76 -19.98 4.86 -10.61
CA PRO A 76 -21.03 4.04 -11.20
C PRO A 76 -21.89 3.37 -10.11
N GLU A 77 -23.22 3.28 -10.31
CA GLU A 77 -24.11 2.66 -9.34
C GLU A 77 -23.74 1.19 -9.09
N ALA A 78 -23.55 0.43 -10.18
CA ALA A 78 -23.10 -0.96 -10.10
C ALA A 78 -21.59 -1.03 -10.22
N HIS A 79 -20.91 -1.42 -9.14
CA HIS A 79 -19.46 -1.57 -9.08
C HIS A 79 -19.04 -2.57 -8.00
N THR A 80 -17.78 -3.00 -8.05
CA THR A 80 -17.18 -3.86 -7.05
C THR A 80 -15.90 -3.21 -6.51
N VAL A 81 -15.65 -3.35 -5.22
CA VAL A 81 -14.38 -2.95 -4.60
C VAL A 81 -13.81 -4.12 -3.85
N ILE A 82 -12.53 -4.40 -4.08
CA ILE A 82 -11.76 -5.43 -3.40
C ILE A 82 -10.64 -4.80 -2.59
N ALA A 83 -10.37 -5.37 -1.41
CA ALA A 83 -9.29 -4.92 -0.54
C ALA A 83 -8.74 -6.09 0.27
N THR A 84 -7.47 -5.98 0.64
CA THR A 84 -6.79 -6.89 1.55
C THR A 84 -6.01 -6.10 2.59
N ASP A 85 -5.88 -6.67 3.78
CA ASP A 85 -4.97 -6.21 4.83
C ASP A 85 -4.41 -7.42 5.56
N GLY A 86 -3.28 -7.29 6.21
CA GLY A 86 -2.62 -8.40 6.88
C GLY A 86 -2.32 -8.11 8.35
N SER A 87 -2.42 -9.15 9.16
CA SER A 87 -1.90 -9.16 10.52
C SER A 87 -1.05 -10.39 10.77
N GLN A 88 -0.39 -10.45 11.93
CA GLN A 88 0.58 -11.50 12.19
C GLN A 88 0.67 -11.85 13.67
N ILE A 89 1.04 -13.09 13.97
CA ILE A 89 1.53 -13.52 15.27
C ILE A 89 3.03 -13.73 15.16
N ASN A 90 3.81 -12.92 15.88
CA ASN A 90 5.26 -13.01 15.86
C ASN A 90 5.76 -14.31 16.47
N PRO A 91 6.84 -14.90 15.93
CA PRO A 91 7.47 -16.06 16.52
C PRO A 91 8.03 -15.72 17.90
N SER A 92 7.99 -16.69 18.81
CA SER A 92 8.51 -16.51 20.16
C SER A 92 9.22 -17.77 20.64
N HIS A 93 10.43 -17.63 21.13
CA HIS A 93 11.19 -18.73 21.77
C HIS A 93 10.59 -19.16 23.12
N HIS A 94 9.62 -18.44 23.64
CA HIS A 94 8.93 -18.77 24.89
C HIS A 94 7.68 -19.61 24.65
N GLU A 95 7.28 -19.77 23.41
CA GLU A 95 6.13 -20.59 23.01
C GLU A 95 6.54 -22.03 22.74
N ILE A 96 5.56 -22.89 22.61
CA ILE A 96 5.69 -24.35 22.45
C ILE A 96 6.46 -24.70 21.18
N ALA A 97 6.24 -23.96 20.10
CA ALA A 97 6.97 -24.10 18.84
C ALA A 97 7.36 -22.72 18.31
N TYR A 98 8.54 -22.68 17.68
CA TYR A 98 8.98 -21.48 16.98
C TYR A 98 8.33 -21.47 15.59
N CYS A 99 7.25 -20.73 15.47
CA CYS A 99 6.49 -20.54 14.25
C CYS A 99 5.89 -19.13 14.25
N TYR A 100 5.43 -18.67 13.10
CA TYR A 100 4.63 -17.46 13.02
C TYR A 100 3.36 -17.70 12.18
N LEU A 101 2.38 -16.84 12.36
CA LEU A 101 1.14 -16.86 11.59
C LEU A 101 0.99 -15.52 10.86
N LEU A 102 0.67 -15.60 9.57
CA LEU A 102 0.13 -14.50 8.78
C LEU A 102 -1.37 -14.69 8.67
N ASN A 103 -2.14 -13.62 8.77
CA ASN A 103 -3.59 -13.65 8.58
C ASN A 103 -3.98 -12.53 7.61
N ILE A 104 -4.43 -12.88 6.42
CA ILE A 104 -4.80 -11.92 5.39
C ILE A 104 -6.31 -11.78 5.36
N GLY A 105 -6.80 -10.62 5.76
CA GLY A 105 -8.20 -10.23 5.63
C GLY A 105 -8.54 -9.97 4.16
N ARG A 106 -9.68 -10.51 3.71
CA ARG A 106 -10.16 -10.40 2.34
C ARG A 106 -11.54 -9.77 2.30
N VAL A 107 -11.69 -8.78 1.45
CA VAL A 107 -12.93 -8.04 1.30
C VAL A 107 -13.30 -7.91 -0.17
N VAL A 108 -14.54 -8.28 -0.51
CA VAL A 108 -15.16 -7.98 -1.80
C VAL A 108 -16.53 -7.37 -1.53
N LEU A 109 -16.71 -6.10 -1.89
CA LEU A 109 -17.96 -5.37 -1.73
C LEU A 109 -18.63 -5.15 -3.08
N HIS A 110 -19.84 -5.65 -3.23
CA HIS A 110 -20.64 -5.51 -4.45
C HIS A 110 -21.75 -4.47 -4.25
N TYR A 111 -21.69 -3.39 -5.01
CA TYR A 111 -22.68 -2.32 -4.95
C TYR A 111 -23.58 -2.37 -6.17
N GLY A 112 -24.91 -2.17 -5.97
CA GLY A 112 -25.89 -2.14 -7.06
C GLY A 112 -26.07 -3.46 -7.83
N GLN A 113 -25.62 -4.61 -7.28
CA GLN A 113 -25.56 -5.88 -8.01
C GLN A 113 -26.44 -6.99 -7.40
N GLY A 114 -27.01 -6.81 -6.22
CA GLY A 114 -27.75 -7.86 -5.51
C GLY A 114 -26.91 -9.08 -5.12
N ARG A 115 -25.59 -8.92 -4.98
CA ARG A 115 -24.63 -9.97 -4.58
C ARG A 115 -24.23 -9.76 -3.11
N PHE A 116 -24.00 -10.87 -2.41
CA PHE A 116 -23.46 -10.83 -1.06
C PHE A 116 -21.96 -10.45 -1.08
N PRO A 117 -21.50 -9.67 -0.10
CA PRO A 117 -20.08 -9.38 0.04
C PRO A 117 -19.30 -10.63 0.50
N LEU A 118 -17.99 -10.68 0.16
CA LEU A 118 -17.05 -11.57 0.80
C LEU A 118 -16.35 -10.79 1.92
N LEU A 119 -16.42 -11.29 3.14
CA LEU A 119 -15.74 -10.73 4.32
C LEU A 119 -15.19 -11.91 5.11
N ASP A 120 -13.92 -12.27 4.89
CA ASP A 120 -13.26 -13.38 5.55
C ASP A 120 -11.77 -13.14 5.75
N SER A 121 -11.07 -14.12 6.28
CA SER A 121 -9.61 -14.10 6.39
C SER A 121 -8.99 -15.43 6.00
N GLN A 122 -7.75 -15.37 5.54
CA GLN A 122 -6.94 -16.51 5.13
C GLN A 122 -5.70 -16.59 6.03
N PRO A 123 -5.73 -17.46 7.07
CA PRO A 123 -4.58 -17.66 7.94
C PRO A 123 -3.59 -18.65 7.33
N GLU A 124 -2.30 -18.38 7.50
CA GLU A 124 -1.20 -19.25 7.10
C GLU A 124 -0.19 -19.39 8.24
N VAL A 125 0.18 -20.62 8.61
CA VAL A 125 1.17 -20.91 9.65
C VAL A 125 2.49 -21.31 9.02
N ILE A 126 3.53 -20.55 9.29
CA ILE A 126 4.89 -20.79 8.81
C ILE A 126 5.71 -21.42 9.95
N TYR A 127 6.14 -22.67 9.75
CA TYR A 127 6.82 -23.48 10.76
C TYR A 127 8.03 -24.26 10.24
N ARG A 128 8.18 -24.37 8.92
CA ARG A 128 9.30 -25.11 8.33
C ARG A 128 10.59 -24.31 8.48
N PRO A 129 11.71 -24.94 8.87
CA PRO A 129 12.98 -24.25 9.07
C PRO A 129 13.47 -23.47 7.84
N GLU A 130 13.24 -24.03 6.63
CA GLU A 130 13.59 -23.43 5.36
C GLU A 130 12.88 -22.08 5.15
N ASP A 131 11.64 -21.95 5.58
CA ASP A 131 10.84 -20.73 5.46
C ASP A 131 11.13 -19.76 6.63
N LEU A 132 11.22 -20.29 7.86
CA LEU A 132 11.47 -19.49 9.07
C LEU A 132 12.84 -18.78 9.05
N TYR A 133 13.84 -19.43 8.47
CA TYR A 133 15.21 -18.97 8.50
C TYR A 133 15.77 -18.54 7.14
N ALA A 134 14.90 -18.52 6.10
CA ALA A 134 15.27 -18.14 4.74
C ALA A 134 16.03 -16.79 4.69
N SER A 135 15.58 -15.83 5.47
CA SER A 135 16.15 -14.46 5.48
C SER A 135 17.50 -14.32 6.20
N ARG A 136 17.91 -15.31 7.01
CA ARG A 136 19.16 -15.25 7.77
C ARG A 136 20.41 -15.18 6.89
N GLN A 137 20.36 -15.78 5.71
CA GLN A 137 21.45 -15.69 4.73
C GLN A 137 21.74 -14.26 4.28
N TRP A 138 20.77 -13.35 4.45
CA TRP A 138 20.87 -11.91 4.13
C TRP A 138 21.04 -11.04 5.37
N GLY A 139 21.17 -11.64 6.56
CA GLY A 139 21.27 -10.92 7.82
C GLY A 139 19.96 -10.31 8.31
N ILE A 140 18.81 -10.66 7.68
CA ILE A 140 17.48 -10.14 8.03
C ILE A 140 16.88 -11.04 9.11
N ARG A 141 16.35 -10.43 10.18
CA ARG A 141 15.70 -11.16 11.28
C ARG A 141 14.37 -11.75 10.83
N THR A 142 13.99 -12.89 11.41
CA THR A 142 12.73 -13.58 11.08
C THR A 142 11.50 -12.67 11.28
N GLU A 143 11.48 -11.85 12.35
CA GLU A 143 10.37 -10.95 12.65
C GLU A 143 10.22 -9.83 11.62
N GLU A 144 11.32 -9.37 11.07
CA GLU A 144 11.35 -8.35 10.02
C GLU A 144 10.94 -8.96 8.67
N TRP A 145 11.52 -10.11 8.34
CA TRP A 145 11.18 -10.87 7.14
C TRP A 145 9.70 -11.22 7.07
N MET A 146 9.12 -11.63 8.19
CA MET A 146 7.69 -11.92 8.31
C MET A 146 6.84 -10.70 7.93
N GLY A 147 7.24 -9.48 8.31
CA GLY A 147 6.57 -8.25 7.90
C GLY A 147 6.57 -8.07 6.38
N TYR A 148 7.70 -8.38 5.71
CA TYR A 148 7.79 -8.33 4.24
C TYR A 148 6.93 -9.42 3.58
N GLN A 149 6.95 -10.64 4.11
CA GLN A 149 6.11 -11.74 3.62
C GLN A 149 4.61 -11.43 3.78
N ARG A 150 4.22 -10.72 4.83
CA ARG A 150 2.85 -10.24 4.98
C ARG A 150 2.47 -9.29 3.83
N THR A 151 3.31 -8.31 3.51
CA THR A 151 3.07 -7.39 2.38
C THR A 151 2.97 -8.13 1.05
N VAL A 152 3.82 -9.14 0.83
CA VAL A 152 3.74 -10.03 -0.35
C VAL A 152 2.40 -10.74 -0.39
N SER A 153 1.98 -11.36 0.73
CA SER A 153 0.72 -12.11 0.80
C SER A 153 -0.50 -11.22 0.57
N GLU A 154 -0.50 -9.99 1.11
CA GLU A 154 -1.54 -8.99 0.87
C GLU A 154 -1.68 -8.70 -0.64
N ALA A 155 -0.58 -8.45 -1.33
CA ALA A 155 -0.59 -8.18 -2.77
C ALA A 155 -1.00 -9.39 -3.61
N VAL A 156 -0.51 -10.58 -3.27
CA VAL A 156 -0.84 -11.84 -3.99
C VAL A 156 -2.33 -12.14 -3.89
N VAL A 157 -2.88 -12.08 -2.68
CA VAL A 157 -4.31 -12.33 -2.43
C VAL A 157 -5.18 -11.27 -3.10
N LEU A 158 -4.76 -10.00 -3.13
CA LEU A 158 -5.48 -8.94 -3.84
C LEU A 158 -5.53 -9.23 -5.35
N GLY A 159 -4.42 -9.66 -5.94
CA GLY A 159 -4.36 -10.06 -7.35
C GLY A 159 -5.25 -11.25 -7.67
N GLU A 160 -5.30 -12.25 -6.79
CA GLU A 160 -6.18 -13.42 -6.92
C GLU A 160 -7.65 -13.04 -6.89
N LEU A 161 -8.06 -12.20 -5.92
CA LEU A 161 -9.43 -11.67 -5.83
C LEU A 161 -9.82 -10.89 -7.09
N GLY A 162 -8.90 -10.10 -7.66
CA GLY A 162 -9.16 -9.35 -8.89
C GLY A 162 -9.46 -10.24 -10.08
N VAL A 163 -8.73 -11.33 -10.24
CA VAL A 163 -8.95 -12.35 -11.29
C VAL A 163 -10.26 -13.09 -11.03
N GLU A 164 -10.52 -13.53 -9.81
CA GLU A 164 -11.72 -14.26 -9.42
C GLU A 164 -13.00 -13.47 -9.70
N VAL A 165 -13.06 -12.21 -9.22
CA VAL A 165 -14.21 -11.32 -9.41
C VAL A 165 -14.51 -11.08 -10.89
N ASN A 166 -13.49 -10.99 -11.75
CA ASN A 166 -13.69 -10.84 -13.21
C ASN A 166 -13.93 -12.17 -13.93
N GLY A 167 -13.37 -13.29 -13.45
CA GLY A 167 -13.55 -14.64 -14.03
C GLY A 167 -14.94 -15.22 -13.81
N GLU A 168 -15.60 -14.95 -12.68
CA GLU A 168 -16.96 -15.41 -12.38
C GLU A 168 -18.03 -14.84 -13.35
N LYS A 169 -17.70 -13.85 -14.15
CA LYS A 169 -18.60 -13.26 -15.15
C LYS A 169 -18.90 -14.21 -16.34
N GLY A 170 -18.22 -15.35 -16.45
CA GLY A 170 -18.40 -16.36 -17.52
C GLY A 170 -19.21 -17.63 -17.14
N GLY A 171 -19.46 -17.90 -15.86
CA GLY A 171 -20.08 -19.15 -15.40
C GLY A 171 -21.34 -18.93 -14.56
N ARG A 172 -22.49 -19.40 -15.04
CA ARG A 172 -23.71 -19.55 -14.24
C ARG A 172 -23.44 -20.61 -13.16
N GLY A 173 -23.63 -20.25 -11.91
CA GLY A 173 -23.55 -21.15 -10.77
C GLY A 173 -24.43 -22.38 -10.92
N LYS A 174 -23.83 -23.54 -10.79
CA LYS A 174 -24.48 -24.76 -10.32
C LYS A 174 -23.88 -25.05 -8.94
N GLY A 175 -24.67 -24.74 -7.91
CA GLY A 175 -24.36 -25.21 -6.57
C GLY A 175 -24.31 -26.73 -6.55
N LYS A 176 -23.19 -27.28 -6.16
CA LYS A 176 -23.04 -28.61 -5.58
C LYS A 176 -22.04 -28.48 -4.45
N GLY A 177 -22.52 -28.69 -3.24
CA GLY A 177 -21.65 -28.94 -2.12
C GLY A 177 -20.88 -30.23 -2.37
N GLU A 178 -19.58 -30.16 -2.38
CA GLU A 178 -18.71 -31.31 -2.25
C GLU A 178 -17.71 -31.03 -1.14
N ASN A 179 -17.75 -31.92 -0.15
CA ASN A 179 -16.75 -32.02 0.91
C ASN A 179 -15.37 -32.26 0.29
N LEU A 180 -14.41 -31.43 0.57
CA LEU A 180 -13.01 -31.68 0.27
C LEU A 180 -12.23 -31.91 1.56
N GLU A 181 -12.08 -33.19 1.89
CA GLU A 181 -10.95 -33.70 2.66
C GLU A 181 -9.73 -33.78 1.73
N GLY A 182 -8.57 -33.40 2.22
CA GLY A 182 -7.29 -33.78 1.63
C GLY A 182 -6.34 -32.64 1.28
N GLY A 183 -5.38 -32.39 2.19
CA GLY A 183 -4.23 -31.55 1.93
C GLY A 183 -3.32 -32.13 0.85
N HIS A 184 -2.81 -31.26 -0.01
CA HIS A 184 -1.64 -31.59 -0.84
C HIS A 184 -0.73 -30.37 -0.95
N GLY A 185 0.51 -30.59 -0.53
CA GLY A 185 1.60 -29.66 -0.70
C GLY A 185 1.97 -29.47 -2.17
N LEU A 186 2.23 -28.23 -2.54
CA LEU A 186 2.71 -27.86 -3.88
C LEU A 186 4.24 -28.01 -3.93
N THR A 187 4.71 -29.16 -4.41
CA THR A 187 6.01 -29.28 -5.07
C THR A 187 5.75 -29.70 -6.51
N GLY A 188 5.79 -28.79 -7.43
CA GLY A 188 5.58 -29.03 -8.86
C GLY A 188 6.85 -28.87 -9.67
N GLN A 189 7.43 -29.99 -10.11
CA GLN A 189 8.52 -30.06 -11.08
C GLN A 189 8.05 -29.57 -12.46
N LEU A 190 8.89 -28.74 -13.07
CA LEU A 190 8.82 -28.38 -14.49
C LEU A 190 9.14 -29.60 -15.36
N SER A 191 8.19 -30.07 -16.15
CA SER A 191 8.46 -30.97 -17.28
C SER A 191 8.09 -30.28 -18.60
N LYS A 192 9.07 -30.22 -19.49
CA LYS A 192 8.95 -29.86 -20.91
C LYS A 192 8.08 -30.84 -21.67
N GLY A 193 7.15 -30.34 -22.46
CA GLY A 193 6.37 -31.15 -23.41
C GLY A 193 5.96 -30.33 -24.62
N GLN A 194 6.41 -30.80 -25.79
CA GLN A 194 6.35 -30.20 -27.12
C GLN A 194 4.97 -30.24 -27.79
N HIS A 195 4.73 -29.20 -28.58
CA HIS A 195 3.96 -29.10 -29.84
C HIS A 195 2.83 -30.08 -30.18
N SER A 196 1.67 -29.53 -30.44
CA SER A 196 0.85 -29.91 -31.59
C SER A 196 -0.02 -28.75 -32.08
N LEU A 197 0.30 -28.29 -33.28
CA LEU A 197 -0.52 -27.40 -34.11
C LEU A 197 -1.78 -28.14 -34.56
N ARG A 198 -2.96 -27.62 -34.26
CA ARG A 198 -4.17 -27.97 -35.00
C ARG A 198 -5.08 -26.75 -35.17
N ASN A 199 -5.06 -26.25 -36.39
CA ASN A 199 -5.98 -25.31 -37.00
C ASN A 199 -7.44 -25.62 -36.63
N LYS A 200 -8.15 -24.66 -36.01
CA LYS A 200 -9.61 -24.62 -36.04
C LYS A 200 -10.08 -23.20 -36.39
N LYS A 201 -10.76 -23.17 -37.53
CA LYS A 201 -11.44 -22.05 -38.17
C LYS A 201 -12.14 -21.13 -37.16
N SER A 202 -11.85 -19.86 -37.32
CA SER A 202 -12.54 -18.74 -36.70
C SER A 202 -14.05 -18.80 -36.95
N ARG A 203 -14.82 -19.07 -35.93
CA ARG A 203 -16.21 -18.64 -35.85
C ARG A 203 -16.20 -17.29 -35.12
N GLN A 204 -16.30 -16.21 -35.89
CA GLN A 204 -16.73 -14.92 -35.41
C GLN A 204 -18.15 -15.04 -34.86
N LEU A 205 -18.27 -15.35 -33.58
CA LEU A 205 -19.48 -15.02 -32.83
C LEU A 205 -19.18 -13.67 -32.17
N SER A 206 -19.88 -12.64 -32.62
CA SER A 206 -20.02 -11.39 -31.92
C SER A 206 -20.64 -11.68 -30.55
N LEU A 207 -19.80 -11.93 -29.56
CA LEU A 207 -20.18 -11.90 -28.16
C LEU A 207 -20.53 -10.42 -27.88
N LEU A 208 -21.81 -10.13 -27.77
CA LEU A 208 -22.30 -8.94 -27.08
C LEU A 208 -21.59 -8.92 -25.73
N GLN A 209 -20.51 -8.14 -25.64
CA GLN A 209 -19.82 -7.90 -24.39
C GLN A 209 -20.84 -7.28 -23.43
N ARG A 210 -21.31 -8.08 -22.47
CA ARG A 210 -22.04 -7.51 -21.34
C ARG A 210 -21.10 -6.50 -20.70
N PRO A 211 -21.57 -5.28 -20.39
CA PRO A 211 -20.73 -4.29 -19.74
C PRO A 211 -20.16 -4.92 -18.47
N THR A 212 -18.84 -4.99 -18.42
CA THR A 212 -18.14 -5.48 -17.22
C THR A 212 -18.40 -4.47 -16.11
N VAL A 213 -18.87 -4.94 -14.96
CA VAL A 213 -19.07 -4.09 -13.79
C VAL A 213 -17.73 -3.53 -13.36
N PRO A 214 -17.55 -2.20 -13.28
CA PRO A 214 -16.29 -1.60 -12.84
C PRO A 214 -15.85 -2.17 -11.50
N THR A 215 -14.58 -2.52 -11.40
CA THR A 215 -13.99 -3.10 -10.18
C THR A 215 -12.76 -2.28 -9.80
N LEU A 216 -12.57 -2.01 -8.51
CA LEU A 216 -11.40 -1.33 -7.96
C LEU A 216 -10.70 -2.25 -6.96
N ALA A 217 -9.39 -2.37 -7.04
CA ALA A 217 -8.53 -2.97 -6.02
C ALA A 217 -7.89 -1.87 -5.17
N MET A 218 -8.00 -1.99 -3.84
CA MET A 218 -7.43 -1.02 -2.90
C MET A 218 -6.45 -1.68 -1.94
N THR A 219 -5.34 -1.01 -1.68
CA THR A 219 -4.39 -1.37 -0.62
C THR A 219 -4.18 -0.17 0.32
N ASP A 220 -4.03 -0.45 1.61
CA ASP A 220 -3.71 0.56 2.61
C ASP A 220 -2.22 0.88 2.59
N GLY A 221 -1.89 2.13 2.30
CA GLY A 221 -0.52 2.61 2.25
C GLY A 221 0.06 2.76 0.85
N SER A 222 1.37 2.91 0.81
CA SER A 222 2.11 3.25 -0.41
C SER A 222 2.34 2.03 -1.30
N LEU A 223 2.23 2.25 -2.62
CA LEU A 223 2.68 1.33 -3.65
C LEU A 223 4.22 1.37 -3.83
N ILE A 224 4.88 2.35 -3.23
CA ILE A 224 6.35 2.47 -3.24
C ILE A 224 6.90 1.81 -1.98
N TYR A 225 7.51 0.65 -2.12
CA TYR A 225 8.07 -0.13 -1.02
C TYR A 225 9.47 0.37 -0.66
N TRP A 226 9.58 1.53 -0.02
CA TRP A 226 10.83 2.19 0.37
C TRP A 226 11.79 1.31 1.17
N PHE A 227 11.27 0.38 1.96
CA PHE A 227 12.09 -0.53 2.75
C PHE A 227 13.00 -1.43 1.90
N LEU A 228 12.66 -1.63 0.63
CA LEU A 228 13.46 -2.44 -0.29
C LEU A 228 14.83 -1.81 -0.58
N GLU A 229 14.99 -0.49 -0.47
CA GLU A 229 16.25 0.20 -0.72
C GLU A 229 17.38 -0.29 0.19
N GLN A 230 17.04 -0.69 1.42
CA GLN A 230 17.99 -1.14 2.42
C GLN A 230 18.29 -2.64 2.35
N LEU A 231 17.58 -3.39 1.50
CA LEU A 231 17.71 -4.84 1.42
C LEU A 231 18.71 -5.29 0.36
N PRO A 232 19.42 -6.41 0.58
CA PRO A 232 20.23 -7.06 -0.45
C PRO A 232 19.39 -7.44 -1.69
N ALA A 233 19.99 -7.38 -2.88
CA ALA A 233 19.29 -7.64 -4.14
C ALA A 233 18.47 -8.95 -4.17
N PRO A 234 18.99 -10.12 -3.71
CA PRO A 234 18.20 -11.36 -3.72
C PRO A 234 16.98 -11.32 -2.80
N ALA A 235 17.07 -10.60 -1.67
CA ALA A 235 15.92 -10.42 -0.77
C ALA A 235 14.86 -9.50 -1.40
N ARG A 236 15.30 -8.43 -2.09
CA ARG A 236 14.40 -7.53 -2.84
C ARG A 236 13.64 -8.27 -3.92
N GLU A 237 14.33 -9.10 -4.71
CA GLU A 237 13.72 -9.89 -5.78
C GLU A 237 12.64 -10.83 -5.24
N GLN A 238 12.93 -11.56 -4.15
CA GLN A 238 11.93 -12.45 -3.52
C GLN A 238 10.68 -11.73 -3.02
N ILE A 239 10.79 -10.45 -2.67
CA ILE A 239 9.66 -9.65 -2.20
C ILE A 239 8.94 -9.01 -3.39
N LEU A 240 9.68 -8.38 -4.29
CA LEU A 240 9.11 -7.53 -5.33
C LEU A 240 8.49 -8.32 -6.48
N GLU A 241 9.11 -9.43 -6.91
CA GLU A 241 8.64 -10.24 -8.03
C GLU A 241 7.18 -10.72 -7.86
N PRO A 242 6.78 -11.37 -6.74
CA PRO A 242 5.39 -11.80 -6.57
C PRO A 242 4.41 -10.64 -6.44
N ILE A 243 4.83 -9.49 -5.91
CA ILE A 243 4.02 -8.27 -5.84
C ILE A 243 3.74 -7.76 -7.26
N LEU A 244 4.77 -7.57 -8.08
CA LEU A 244 4.59 -7.08 -9.45
C LEU A 244 3.83 -8.08 -10.32
N ALA A 245 4.05 -9.38 -10.15
CA ALA A 245 3.25 -10.41 -10.81
C ALA A 245 1.75 -10.32 -10.44
N SER A 246 1.42 -9.89 -9.22
CA SER A 246 0.03 -9.66 -8.81
C SER A 246 -0.54 -8.40 -9.46
N TRP A 247 0.26 -7.36 -9.65
CA TRP A 247 -0.14 -6.15 -10.37
C TRP A 247 -0.37 -6.44 -11.86
N ASP A 248 0.43 -7.32 -12.48
CA ASP A 248 0.20 -7.80 -13.85
C ASP A 248 -1.14 -8.54 -13.97
N ARG A 249 -1.48 -9.39 -13.00
CA ARG A 249 -2.79 -10.07 -12.97
C ARG A 249 -3.95 -9.08 -12.91
N LEU A 250 -3.86 -8.02 -12.10
CA LEU A 250 -4.86 -6.96 -12.03
C LEU A 250 -4.95 -6.18 -13.34
N ARG A 251 -3.79 -5.87 -13.97
CA ARG A 251 -3.71 -5.22 -15.28
C ARG A 251 -4.38 -6.08 -16.36
N GLU A 252 -4.06 -7.35 -16.44
CA GLU A 252 -4.67 -8.29 -17.39
C GLU A 252 -6.18 -8.45 -17.16
N ALA A 253 -6.62 -8.44 -15.91
CA ALA A 253 -8.01 -8.45 -15.52
C ALA A 253 -8.71 -7.10 -15.73
N GLN A 254 -8.02 -6.04 -16.15
CA GLN A 254 -8.55 -4.67 -16.27
C GLN A 254 -9.21 -4.18 -14.96
N VAL A 255 -8.58 -4.50 -13.83
CA VAL A 255 -8.98 -4.06 -12.49
C VAL A 255 -7.99 -2.99 -12.03
N PRO A 256 -8.31 -1.69 -12.11
CA PRO A 256 -7.43 -0.66 -11.61
C PRO A 256 -7.17 -0.87 -10.11
N MET A 257 -5.93 -0.58 -9.70
CA MET A 257 -5.56 -0.61 -8.29
C MET A 257 -5.07 0.74 -7.81
N VAL A 258 -5.25 0.98 -6.51
CA VAL A 258 -4.78 2.19 -5.83
C VAL A 258 -4.13 1.86 -4.51
N GLY A 259 -3.07 2.62 -4.18
CA GLY A 259 -2.57 2.78 -2.82
C GLY A 259 -3.22 4.02 -2.19
N TYR A 260 -3.86 3.86 -1.04
CA TYR A 260 -4.49 4.97 -0.33
C TYR A 260 -3.68 5.34 0.91
N LEU A 261 -3.21 6.59 0.96
CA LEU A 261 -2.42 7.10 2.08
C LEU A 261 -3.19 8.24 2.77
N SER A 262 -3.82 7.89 3.90
CA SER A 262 -4.34 8.85 4.86
C SER A 262 -3.18 9.55 5.58
N ALA A 263 -3.35 10.84 5.89
CA ALA A 263 -2.35 11.63 6.62
C ALA A 263 -0.92 11.49 6.09
N SER A 264 -0.73 11.46 4.78
CA SER A 264 0.57 11.29 4.11
C SER A 264 1.62 12.27 4.64
N ARG A 265 2.82 11.75 4.88
CA ARG A 265 3.98 12.54 5.31
C ARG A 265 4.90 12.93 4.15
N SER A 266 4.52 12.60 2.93
CA SER A 266 5.31 12.90 1.73
C SER A 266 5.50 14.40 1.52
N SER A 267 6.62 14.74 0.94
CA SER A 267 6.96 16.07 0.43
C SER A 267 7.50 16.03 -1.01
N GLU A 268 7.25 14.93 -1.75
CA GLU A 268 7.79 14.76 -3.11
C GLU A 268 7.30 15.83 -4.09
N ALA A 269 6.01 16.22 -4.01
CA ALA A 269 5.47 17.30 -4.84
C ALA A 269 6.03 18.67 -4.44
N LEU A 270 6.15 18.95 -3.15
CA LEU A 270 6.82 20.16 -2.64
C LEU A 270 8.30 20.18 -3.03
N ASN A 271 8.97 19.06 -2.99
CA ASN A 271 10.38 18.96 -3.37
C ASN A 271 10.63 19.37 -4.83
N PHE A 272 9.66 19.19 -5.73
CA PHE A 272 9.73 19.75 -7.07
C PHE A 272 9.89 21.29 -7.06
N LEU A 273 9.21 21.96 -6.14
CA LEU A 273 9.30 23.44 -5.99
C LEU A 273 10.66 23.92 -5.48
N ARG A 274 11.47 23.01 -4.89
CA ARG A 274 12.85 23.35 -4.49
C ARG A 274 13.73 23.71 -5.67
N LEU A 275 13.44 23.19 -6.85
CA LEU A 275 14.14 23.56 -8.10
C LEU A 275 13.96 25.03 -8.38
N GLN A 276 12.75 25.58 -8.20
CA GLN A 276 12.45 27.02 -8.37
C GLN A 276 13.20 27.90 -7.38
N SER A 277 13.50 27.39 -6.17
CA SER A 277 14.23 28.14 -5.13
C SER A 277 15.73 27.82 -5.10
N CYS A 278 16.23 26.98 -6.02
CA CYS A 278 17.65 26.68 -6.09
C CYS A 278 18.42 27.92 -6.60
N PRO A 279 19.46 28.38 -5.90
CA PRO A 279 20.24 29.53 -6.33
C PRO A 279 21.19 29.24 -7.50
N HIS A 280 21.30 27.97 -7.90
CA HIS A 280 22.20 27.52 -8.96
C HIS A 280 21.41 27.21 -10.24
N GLU A 281 21.87 27.73 -11.38
CA GLU A 281 21.26 27.44 -12.68
C GLU A 281 21.27 25.92 -13.03
N GLN A 282 22.30 25.24 -12.57
CA GLN A 282 22.43 23.78 -12.66
C GLN A 282 22.36 23.19 -11.25
N PRO A 283 21.22 22.61 -10.84
CA PRO A 283 21.05 22.05 -9.51
C PRO A 283 21.85 20.75 -9.37
N ASP A 284 23.02 20.83 -8.76
CA ASP A 284 23.87 19.70 -8.40
C ASP A 284 24.06 19.71 -6.88
N CYS A 285 23.27 18.87 -6.18
CA CYS A 285 23.27 18.87 -4.73
C CYS A 285 24.58 18.31 -4.13
N GLN A 286 25.26 17.40 -4.80
CA GLN A 286 26.55 16.89 -4.34
C GLN A 286 27.60 18.00 -4.38
N LYS A 287 27.66 18.71 -5.49
CA LYS A 287 28.66 19.76 -5.69
C LYS A 287 28.43 21.01 -4.85
N HIS A 288 27.18 21.40 -4.67
CA HIS A 288 26.85 22.73 -4.10
C HIS A 288 26.34 22.68 -2.67
N CYS A 289 25.80 21.56 -2.21
CA CYS A 289 25.14 21.46 -0.90
C CYS A 289 25.76 20.43 0.04
N GLU A 290 26.67 19.59 -0.42
CA GLU A 290 27.33 18.59 0.44
C GLU A 290 28.17 19.28 1.53
N GLY A 291 27.98 18.84 2.78
CA GLY A 291 28.70 19.38 3.95
C GLY A 291 28.11 20.70 4.52
N GLN A 292 26.99 21.21 4.03
CA GLN A 292 26.34 22.36 4.64
C GLN A 292 25.61 21.97 5.93
N THR A 293 25.95 22.59 7.05
CA THR A 293 25.39 22.32 8.38
C THR A 293 23.97 22.88 8.56
N ASP A 294 23.63 23.94 7.86
CA ASP A 294 22.38 24.68 8.00
C ASP A 294 21.28 24.24 7.01
N GLY A 295 21.52 23.12 6.33
CA GLY A 295 20.63 22.61 5.27
C GLY A 295 20.82 23.31 3.93
N ALA A 296 20.25 22.75 2.88
CA ALA A 296 20.36 23.32 1.54
C ALA A 296 19.55 24.63 1.41
N PRO A 297 20.05 25.68 0.71
CA PRO A 297 19.36 26.97 0.56
C PRO A 297 17.96 26.86 -0.06
N CYS A 298 17.68 25.79 -0.80
CA CYS A 298 16.37 25.53 -1.40
C CYS A 298 15.34 24.92 -0.43
N GLN A 299 15.69 24.61 0.83
CA GLN A 299 14.78 24.03 1.83
C GLN A 299 13.93 25.07 2.55
N VAL A 300 13.50 26.10 1.86
CA VAL A 300 12.83 27.29 2.41
C VAL A 300 11.47 27.02 3.07
N PHE A 301 10.83 25.90 2.76
CA PHE A 301 9.54 25.52 3.32
C PHE A 301 9.58 24.22 4.16
N SER A 302 10.77 23.67 4.42
CA SER A 302 10.88 22.50 5.30
C SER A 302 10.49 22.82 6.74
N PRO A 303 9.77 21.95 7.46
CA PRO A 303 9.33 20.58 7.17
C PRO A 303 7.88 20.46 6.65
N LEU A 304 7.42 21.40 5.80
CA LEU A 304 6.07 21.36 5.24
C LEU A 304 5.85 20.05 4.45
N ARG A 305 4.60 19.56 4.47
CA ARG A 305 4.18 18.35 3.74
C ARG A 305 3.27 18.70 2.57
N ASP A 306 3.25 17.84 1.56
CA ASP A 306 2.41 18.00 0.38
C ASP A 306 0.95 18.26 0.75
N VAL A 307 0.38 17.45 1.65
CA VAL A 307 -1.02 17.57 2.09
C VAL A 307 -1.36 18.95 2.65
N THR A 308 -0.40 19.62 3.29
CA THR A 308 -0.61 20.97 3.87
C THR A 308 -0.79 22.03 2.77
N LEU A 309 -0.02 21.95 1.70
CA LEU A 309 -0.16 22.85 0.55
C LEU A 309 -1.48 22.56 -0.18
N TRP A 310 -1.76 21.30 -0.49
CA TRP A 310 -2.95 20.91 -1.25
C TRP A 310 -4.25 21.17 -0.50
N ALA A 311 -4.24 21.17 0.85
CA ALA A 311 -5.39 21.55 1.66
C ALA A 311 -5.85 23.00 1.46
N THR A 312 -4.96 23.89 1.01
CA THR A 312 -5.29 25.30 0.71
C THR A 312 -5.75 25.54 -0.72
N LEU A 313 -5.65 24.52 -1.57
CA LEU A 313 -5.82 24.65 -3.02
C LEU A 313 -6.97 23.83 -3.57
N LEU A 314 -7.36 22.75 -2.91
CA LEU A 314 -8.39 21.83 -3.36
C LEU A 314 -9.67 22.00 -2.57
N GLU A 315 -10.80 21.93 -3.26
CA GLU A 315 -12.12 21.81 -2.67
C GLU A 315 -12.49 20.34 -2.43
N PRO A 316 -13.42 20.03 -1.51
CA PRO A 316 -13.89 18.67 -1.30
C PRO A 316 -14.39 18.02 -2.61
N GLY A 317 -13.91 16.81 -2.90
CA GLY A 317 -14.20 16.08 -4.13
C GLY A 317 -13.30 16.44 -5.32
N GLN A 318 -12.31 17.29 -5.13
CA GLN A 318 -11.33 17.62 -6.16
C GLN A 318 -10.02 16.84 -5.98
N ARG A 319 -9.35 16.59 -7.11
CA ARG A 319 -7.94 16.19 -7.16
C ARG A 319 -7.05 17.31 -7.67
N GLY A 320 -5.82 17.30 -7.22
CA GLY A 320 -4.72 18.11 -7.78
C GLY A 320 -4.11 17.47 -9.03
N PRO A 321 -2.97 18.04 -9.50
CA PRO A 321 -2.23 17.49 -10.63
C PRO A 321 -1.72 16.09 -10.35
N LEU A 322 -1.55 15.33 -11.42
CA LEU A 322 -0.89 14.04 -11.41
C LEU A 322 0.62 14.23 -11.41
N PHE A 323 1.30 13.48 -10.55
CA PHE A 323 2.75 13.44 -10.43
C PHE A 323 3.26 12.02 -10.69
N LYS A 324 4.44 11.92 -11.25
CA LYS A 324 5.22 10.70 -11.33
C LYS A 324 6.28 10.72 -10.24
N SER A 325 6.32 9.71 -9.40
CA SER A 325 7.37 9.60 -8.39
C SER A 325 8.73 9.31 -9.03
N SER A 326 9.77 9.96 -8.53
CA SER A 326 11.16 9.75 -8.94
C SER A 326 11.96 8.91 -7.94
N ALA A 327 11.29 8.15 -7.08
CA ALA A 327 11.94 7.26 -6.13
C ALA A 327 12.84 6.25 -6.85
N ASP A 328 14.11 6.14 -6.43
CA ASP A 328 15.11 5.27 -7.09
C ASP A 328 14.70 3.81 -7.11
N ILE A 329 14.01 3.35 -6.09
CA ILE A 329 13.50 1.98 -6.01
C ILE A 329 12.54 1.62 -7.15
N LEU A 330 11.87 2.60 -7.76
CA LEU A 330 10.97 2.38 -8.89
C LEU A 330 11.68 1.94 -10.17
N GLN A 331 13.01 2.05 -10.24
CA GLN A 331 13.80 1.47 -11.34
C GLN A 331 13.66 -0.06 -11.37
N LEU A 332 13.36 -0.69 -10.24
CA LEU A 332 13.15 -2.14 -10.13
C LEU A 332 11.72 -2.58 -10.49
N TYR A 333 10.77 -1.64 -10.64
CA TYR A 333 9.36 -1.93 -10.90
C TYR A 333 9.05 -2.16 -12.39
N GLY A 334 10.04 -2.01 -13.27
CA GLY A 334 9.85 -2.19 -14.71
C GLY A 334 8.79 -1.23 -15.26
N GLU A 335 7.71 -1.80 -15.80
CA GLU A 335 6.57 -1.05 -16.35
C GLU A 335 5.56 -0.56 -15.29
N HIS A 336 5.75 -0.90 -14.02
CA HIS A 336 4.85 -0.54 -12.93
C HIS A 336 5.31 0.71 -12.17
N ARG A 337 5.75 1.74 -12.87
CA ARG A 337 6.08 3.02 -12.22
C ARG A 337 4.89 3.57 -11.49
N VAL A 338 5.15 4.28 -10.38
CA VAL A 338 4.09 4.80 -9.52
C VAL A 338 3.86 6.27 -9.79
N TYR A 339 2.60 6.59 -10.06
CA TYR A 339 2.06 7.94 -10.17
C TYR A 339 1.18 8.23 -8.96
N PHE A 340 0.98 9.50 -8.64
CA PHE A 340 0.08 9.89 -7.55
C PHE A 340 -0.56 11.25 -7.77
N CYS A 341 -1.68 11.47 -7.12
CA CYS A 341 -2.27 12.79 -6.96
C CYS A 341 -2.76 12.97 -5.51
N HIS A 342 -2.99 14.23 -5.14
CA HIS A 342 -3.64 14.57 -3.88
C HIS A 342 -5.12 14.79 -4.10
N VAL A 343 -5.96 14.21 -3.27
CA VAL A 343 -7.41 14.27 -3.35
C VAL A 343 -7.98 14.83 -2.06
N HIS A 344 -8.83 15.85 -2.17
CA HIS A 344 -9.59 16.33 -1.03
C HIS A 344 -10.84 15.45 -0.84
N VAL A 345 -10.74 14.50 0.08
CA VAL A 345 -11.79 13.49 0.31
C VAL A 345 -12.93 13.97 1.24
N GLY A 346 -12.90 15.24 1.63
CA GLY A 346 -13.85 15.86 2.56
C GLY A 346 -13.26 16.02 3.95
N ALA A 347 -12.82 14.95 4.57
CA ALA A 347 -12.22 14.96 5.93
C ALA A 347 -10.74 15.34 5.92
N GLU A 348 -10.01 14.99 4.86
CA GLU A 348 -8.56 15.23 4.74
C GLU A 348 -8.14 15.39 3.27
N ILE A 349 -6.85 15.67 3.08
CA ILE A 349 -6.18 15.48 1.80
C ILE A 349 -5.49 14.12 1.84
N ALA A 350 -5.98 13.19 1.05
CA ALA A 350 -5.34 11.89 0.86
C ALA A 350 -4.34 11.93 -0.30
N ARG A 351 -3.24 11.19 -0.20
CA ARG A 351 -2.41 10.84 -1.34
C ARG A 351 -2.92 9.52 -1.92
N VAL A 352 -3.26 9.51 -3.19
CA VAL A 352 -3.72 8.31 -3.91
C VAL A 352 -2.67 7.97 -4.95
N GLU A 353 -2.14 6.76 -4.87
CA GLU A 353 -1.09 6.25 -5.75
C GLU A 353 -1.64 5.24 -6.74
N PHE A 354 -1.07 5.22 -7.95
CA PHE A 354 -1.50 4.40 -9.08
C PHE A 354 -0.29 3.80 -9.78
N PRO A 355 -0.33 2.54 -10.22
CA PRO A 355 0.60 2.05 -11.23
C PRO A 355 0.43 2.78 -12.56
N GLU A 356 1.50 2.90 -13.34
CA GLU A 356 1.52 3.61 -14.63
C GLU A 356 0.39 3.20 -15.58
N TRP A 357 0.12 1.90 -15.70
CA TRP A 357 -0.92 1.38 -16.60
C TRP A 357 -2.34 1.83 -16.23
N VAL A 358 -2.60 2.20 -14.98
CA VAL A 358 -3.89 2.77 -14.56
C VAL A 358 -4.06 4.19 -15.08
N VAL A 359 -3.01 5.00 -15.02
CA VAL A 359 -3.06 6.40 -15.46
C VAL A 359 -2.96 6.57 -16.98
N GLN A 360 -2.40 5.57 -17.67
CA GLN A 360 -2.33 5.56 -19.14
C GLN A 360 -3.68 5.33 -19.81
N GLU A 361 -4.64 4.72 -19.09
CA GLU A 361 -6.00 4.48 -19.57
C GLU A 361 -7.00 5.34 -18.79
N GLN A 362 -7.53 6.38 -19.42
CA GLN A 362 -8.39 7.38 -18.80
C GLN A 362 -9.60 6.75 -18.09
N THR A 363 -10.20 5.71 -18.67
CA THR A 363 -11.37 5.00 -18.09
C THR A 363 -11.00 4.28 -16.79
N LEU A 364 -9.82 3.67 -16.70
CA LEU A 364 -9.34 3.04 -15.50
C LEU A 364 -9.00 4.08 -14.42
N PHE A 365 -8.35 5.18 -14.81
CA PHE A 365 -8.01 6.26 -13.91
C PHE A 365 -9.23 6.94 -13.30
N ASP A 366 -10.24 7.28 -14.13
CA ASP A 366 -11.48 7.88 -13.67
C ASP A 366 -12.28 6.93 -12.78
N THR A 367 -12.29 5.64 -13.12
CA THR A 367 -12.90 4.59 -12.28
C THR A 367 -12.20 4.50 -10.94
N ALA A 368 -10.87 4.47 -10.91
CA ALA A 368 -10.08 4.40 -9.69
C ALA A 368 -10.36 5.59 -8.76
N LEU A 369 -10.38 6.81 -9.30
CA LEU A 369 -10.65 8.02 -8.53
C LEU A 369 -12.08 8.06 -7.99
N SER A 370 -13.08 7.82 -8.85
CA SER A 370 -14.50 7.91 -8.47
C SER A 370 -14.88 6.87 -7.42
N LEU A 371 -14.38 5.63 -7.57
CA LEU A 371 -14.63 4.57 -6.60
C LEU A 371 -13.87 4.80 -5.29
N THR A 372 -12.64 5.33 -5.33
CA THR A 372 -11.88 5.70 -4.12
C THR A 372 -12.61 6.77 -3.32
N LEU A 373 -13.05 7.86 -3.98
CA LEU A 373 -13.78 8.93 -3.30
C LEU A 373 -15.09 8.42 -2.69
N MET A 374 -15.84 7.59 -3.43
CA MET A 374 -17.07 6.97 -2.94
C MET A 374 -16.81 6.06 -1.72
N GLN A 375 -15.71 5.28 -1.71
CA GLN A 375 -15.34 4.45 -0.58
C GLN A 375 -15.08 5.27 0.69
N VAL A 376 -14.39 6.41 0.55
CA VAL A 376 -14.14 7.33 1.68
C VAL A 376 -15.44 7.97 2.17
N GLN A 377 -16.31 8.39 1.25
CA GLN A 377 -17.61 8.96 1.61
C GLN A 377 -18.50 7.96 2.36
N LYS A 378 -18.55 6.70 1.91
CA LYS A 378 -19.28 5.62 2.59
C LYS A 378 -18.68 5.24 3.96
N GLY A 379 -17.38 5.37 4.09
CA GLY A 379 -16.65 5.08 5.32
C GLY A 379 -16.47 6.30 6.25
N PHE A 380 -17.20 7.41 5.99
CA PHE A 380 -17.19 8.62 6.81
C PHE A 380 -15.79 9.22 7.05
N GLY A 381 -14.93 9.19 6.05
CA GLY A 381 -13.60 9.80 6.10
C GLY A 381 -12.44 8.85 5.82
N TYR A 382 -12.69 7.54 5.78
CA TYR A 382 -11.73 6.51 5.40
C TYR A 382 -12.38 5.43 4.53
N PRO A 383 -11.66 4.81 3.56
CA PRO A 383 -12.25 3.81 2.67
C PRO A 383 -12.83 2.62 3.44
N VAL A 384 -14.14 2.36 3.27
CA VAL A 384 -14.83 1.29 4.01
C VAL A 384 -14.25 -0.09 3.71
N SER A 385 -13.82 -0.36 2.47
CA SER A 385 -13.21 -1.63 2.09
C SER A 385 -11.88 -1.89 2.82
N LEU A 386 -11.06 -0.86 3.01
CA LEU A 386 -9.80 -0.96 3.77
C LEU A 386 -10.06 -1.16 5.26
N ALA A 387 -11.02 -0.41 5.83
CA ALA A 387 -11.42 -0.59 7.22
C ALA A 387 -11.94 -2.00 7.48
N GLU A 388 -12.75 -2.55 6.58
CA GLU A 388 -13.24 -3.93 6.71
C GLU A 388 -12.14 -4.97 6.48
N ALA A 389 -11.20 -4.75 5.55
CA ALA A 389 -10.05 -5.63 5.38
C ALA A 389 -9.21 -5.69 6.65
N HIS A 390 -8.97 -4.54 7.29
CA HIS A 390 -8.31 -4.48 8.59
C HIS A 390 -9.08 -5.27 9.65
N ASN A 391 -10.40 -5.09 9.75
CA ASN A 391 -11.24 -5.82 10.71
C ASN A 391 -11.16 -7.33 10.52
N GLN A 392 -11.09 -7.82 9.27
CA GLN A 392 -10.96 -9.25 8.96
C GLN A 392 -9.54 -9.77 9.22
N ALA A 393 -8.53 -8.93 9.04
CA ALA A 393 -7.13 -9.31 9.27
C ALA A 393 -6.78 -9.40 10.76
N VAL A 394 -7.31 -8.52 11.60
CA VAL A 394 -6.88 -8.32 13.00
C VAL A 394 -6.91 -9.61 13.83
N VAL A 395 -5.75 -10.00 14.35
CA VAL A 395 -5.60 -11.07 15.36
C VAL A 395 -5.68 -10.46 16.76
N ARG A 396 -6.75 -10.74 17.47
CA ARG A 396 -6.97 -10.26 18.84
C ARG A 396 -6.23 -11.12 19.86
N GLY A 397 -6.03 -10.60 21.07
CA GLY A 397 -5.35 -11.35 22.14
C GLY A 397 -5.98 -12.71 22.44
N GLY A 398 -7.33 -12.81 22.38
CA GLY A 398 -8.05 -14.08 22.51
C GLY A 398 -7.75 -15.09 21.39
N ASP A 399 -7.58 -14.62 20.15
CA ASP A 399 -7.26 -15.46 19.00
C ASP A 399 -5.84 -15.99 19.09
N ARG A 400 -4.91 -15.14 19.53
CA ARG A 400 -3.53 -15.56 19.83
C ARG A 400 -3.49 -16.68 20.86
N SER A 401 -4.24 -16.54 21.95
CA SER A 401 -4.30 -17.57 23.01
C SER A 401 -4.89 -18.88 22.47
N ARG A 402 -5.94 -18.80 21.65
CA ARG A 402 -6.54 -19.99 21.00
C ARG A 402 -5.60 -20.65 20.01
N PHE A 403 -4.86 -19.87 19.22
CA PHE A 403 -3.87 -20.38 18.28
C PHE A 403 -2.82 -21.24 19.00
N PHE A 404 -2.22 -20.75 20.08
CA PHE A 404 -1.24 -21.52 20.84
C PHE A 404 -1.84 -22.72 21.57
N ALA A 405 -3.07 -22.62 22.06
CA ALA A 405 -3.78 -23.78 22.65
C ALA A 405 -4.06 -24.87 21.62
N LEU A 406 -4.44 -24.51 20.38
CA LEU A 406 -4.61 -25.46 19.29
C LEU A 406 -3.27 -26.14 18.91
N LEU A 407 -2.20 -25.36 18.85
CA LEU A 407 -0.86 -25.85 18.57
C LEU A 407 -0.41 -26.86 19.63
N GLU A 408 -0.57 -26.52 20.91
CA GLU A 408 -0.29 -27.40 22.04
C GLU A 408 -1.07 -28.74 21.95
N GLN A 409 -2.37 -28.63 21.69
CA GLN A 409 -3.23 -29.81 21.54
C GLN A 409 -2.76 -30.74 20.43
N GLN A 410 -2.34 -30.19 19.29
CA GLN A 410 -1.83 -30.97 18.16
C GLN A 410 -0.48 -31.64 18.48
N MET A 411 0.40 -30.95 19.19
CA MET A 411 1.69 -31.50 19.61
C MET A 411 1.52 -32.65 20.62
N ILE A 412 0.62 -32.51 21.58
CA ILE A 412 0.28 -33.58 22.52
C ILE A 412 -0.30 -34.79 21.76
N ARG A 413 -1.19 -34.58 20.81
CA ARG A 413 -1.73 -35.66 19.95
C ARG A 413 -0.65 -36.36 19.12
N ALA A 414 0.39 -35.65 18.72
CA ALA A 414 1.55 -36.20 18.03
C ALA A 414 2.53 -36.93 18.94
N GLY A 415 2.23 -37.05 20.25
CA GLY A 415 3.06 -37.78 21.21
C GLY A 415 4.29 -37.03 21.71
N LEU A 416 4.35 -35.72 21.48
CA LEU A 416 5.47 -34.88 21.98
C LEU A 416 5.28 -34.67 23.48
N GLN A 417 6.30 -35.10 24.27
CA GLN A 417 6.36 -34.90 25.72
C GLN A 417 7.09 -33.59 26.03
N ASN A 418 6.74 -32.93 27.14
CA ASN A 418 7.30 -31.66 27.61
C ASN A 418 6.96 -30.46 26.71
N VAL A 419 5.73 -30.40 26.24
CA VAL A 419 5.17 -29.26 25.52
C VAL A 419 4.70 -28.25 26.56
N GLY A 420 5.48 -27.26 26.88
CA GLY A 420 5.12 -26.22 27.86
C GLY A 420 5.68 -24.85 27.51
N THR A 421 4.87 -23.83 27.77
CA THR A 421 5.34 -22.42 27.75
C THR A 421 6.37 -22.19 28.84
N SER A 422 7.32 -21.28 28.60
CA SER A 422 8.29 -20.90 29.62
C SER A 422 7.57 -20.34 30.86
N TYR A 423 8.10 -20.63 32.07
CA TYR A 423 7.55 -20.11 33.34
C TYR A 423 7.39 -18.57 33.35
N LYS A 424 8.25 -17.86 32.65
CA LYS A 424 8.18 -16.40 32.52
C LYS A 424 6.93 -15.97 31.74
N GLU A 425 6.57 -16.68 30.69
CA GLU A 425 5.41 -16.37 29.86
C GLU A 425 4.10 -16.84 30.53
N ALA A 426 4.12 -18.00 31.18
CA ALA A 426 3.00 -18.44 32.02
C ALA A 426 2.65 -17.38 33.08
N ARG A 427 3.65 -16.84 33.79
CA ARG A 427 3.44 -15.78 34.79
C ARG A 427 2.95 -14.45 34.23
N LYS A 428 3.29 -14.11 32.96
CA LYS A 428 2.76 -12.91 32.31
C LYS A 428 1.31 -13.05 31.86
N ARG A 429 0.90 -14.28 31.54
CA ARG A 429 -0.49 -14.61 31.16
C ARG A 429 -1.42 -14.67 32.38
N ASP A 430 -0.93 -15.17 33.50
CA ASP A 430 -1.57 -15.08 34.79
C ASP A 430 -1.40 -13.67 35.34
N SER A 431 -2.04 -12.69 34.69
CA SER A 431 -2.04 -11.30 35.12
C SER A 431 -2.50 -11.26 36.58
N ILE A 432 -1.58 -10.87 37.44
CA ILE A 432 -1.90 -10.54 38.83
C ILE A 432 -2.89 -9.38 38.78
N ALA A 433 -4.16 -9.67 39.06
CA ALA A 433 -5.19 -8.68 39.21
C ALA A 433 -4.84 -7.71 40.35
#